data_c86e37ff41f6113df245607944a72408
#
_entry.id   c86e37ff41f6113df245607944a72408
#
_cell.length_a   1.000
_cell.length_b   1.000
_cell.length_c   1.000
_cell.angle_alpha   90.00
_cell.angle_beta   90.00
_cell.angle_gamma   90.00
#
_symmetry.space_group_name_H-M   'P 1'
#
loop_
_entity.id
_entity.type
_entity.pdbx_description
1 polymer ?
#
loop_
_entity_poly.entity_id
_entity_poly.type
_entity_poly.pdbx_seq_one_letter_code
_entity_poly.pdbx_strand_id
1 'polypeptide(L)'
;MLLFVGLGNPTPNSENNRHNIGFKLIDALNQKFKLSKQKPKFKGLLTTGNVEDKKVYAIKPLTFMNNSGICIRELIEYFKIDAEDVIVFHDDLDIEFGKVKAKFAGSSAGHNGIESIDKFIGKDYSRVRIGIGRPKTKADVSDHVLKDFDDDEMLQLEKITNNIINSISILIDKKLDLFSSTVNNK
;
A
#
# COMPACT_ATOMS: atom_id res chain seq x y z
N MET A 1 14.43 -0.56 -11.25
CA MET A 1 13.59 0.53 -10.70
C MET A 1 12.42 -0.11 -9.97
N LEU A 2 12.02 0.42 -8.84
CA LEU A 2 10.89 -0.10 -8.08
C LEU A 2 9.78 0.94 -8.00
N LEU A 3 8.52 0.47 -7.98
CA LEU A 3 7.36 1.30 -7.75
C LEU A 3 6.66 0.88 -6.47
N PHE A 4 6.62 1.77 -5.49
CA PHE A 4 5.75 1.63 -4.32
C PHE A 4 4.41 2.32 -4.57
N VAL A 5 3.33 1.62 -4.30
CA VAL A 5 1.96 2.11 -4.45
C VAL A 5 1.26 2.02 -3.10
N GLY A 6 0.68 3.11 -2.65
CA GLY A 6 -0.21 3.10 -1.50
C GLY A 6 -1.65 3.32 -1.94
N LEU A 7 -2.56 2.42 -1.57
CA LEU A 7 -3.98 2.55 -1.90
C LEU A 7 -4.72 3.40 -0.88
N GLY A 8 -5.70 4.16 -1.37
CA GLY A 8 -6.56 5.03 -0.57
C GLY A 8 -7.52 5.83 -1.45
N ASN A 9 -8.39 6.57 -0.80
CA ASN A 9 -9.30 7.52 -1.43
C ASN A 9 -8.82 8.96 -1.19
N PRO A 10 -8.89 9.84 -2.21
CA PRO A 10 -8.30 11.18 -2.14
C PRO A 10 -9.14 12.22 -1.39
N THR A 11 -10.31 11.85 -0.88
CA THR A 11 -11.18 12.79 -0.15
C THR A 11 -10.59 13.15 1.22
N PRO A 12 -10.69 14.41 1.69
CA PRO A 12 -10.16 14.82 2.99
C PRO A 12 -10.70 13.99 4.16
N ASN A 13 -11.97 13.59 4.11
CA ASN A 13 -12.60 12.77 5.14
C ASN A 13 -12.11 11.32 5.18
N SER A 14 -11.34 10.89 4.20
CA SER A 14 -10.81 9.52 4.11
C SER A 14 -9.41 9.37 4.73
N GLU A 15 -8.75 10.45 5.11
CA GLU A 15 -7.35 10.48 5.54
C GLU A 15 -7.03 9.43 6.61
N ASN A 16 -7.92 9.26 7.59
CA ASN A 16 -7.74 8.34 8.71
C ASN A 16 -8.54 7.03 8.60
N ASN A 17 -9.17 6.79 7.46
CA ASN A 17 -9.92 5.56 7.23
C ASN A 17 -8.99 4.35 7.14
N ARG A 18 -9.51 3.17 7.52
CA ARG A 18 -8.80 1.92 7.36
C ARG A 18 -8.36 1.67 5.92
N HIS A 19 -9.22 2.04 4.96
CA HIS A 19 -8.95 1.89 3.52
C HIS A 19 -7.77 2.75 3.02
N ASN A 20 -7.38 3.77 3.78
CA ASN A 20 -6.30 4.70 3.43
C ASN A 20 -4.94 4.35 4.07
N ILE A 21 -4.82 3.16 4.67
CA ILE A 21 -3.54 2.75 5.28
C ILE A 21 -2.38 2.79 4.27
N GLY A 22 -2.63 2.45 3.01
CA GLY A 22 -1.63 2.52 1.96
C GLY A 22 -1.08 3.93 1.75
N PHE A 23 -1.94 4.96 1.77
CA PHE A 23 -1.50 6.36 1.68
C PHE A 23 -0.57 6.74 2.84
N LYS A 24 -0.90 6.32 4.05
CA LYS A 24 -0.08 6.56 5.25
C LYS A 24 1.30 5.92 5.14
N LEU A 25 1.37 4.71 4.58
CA LEU A 25 2.64 4.01 4.36
C LEU A 25 3.52 4.76 3.35
N ILE A 26 2.96 5.27 2.26
CA ILE A 26 3.70 6.08 1.28
C ILE A 26 4.20 7.38 1.92
N ASP A 27 3.40 8.06 2.73
CA ASP A 27 3.84 9.29 3.41
C ASP A 27 4.98 9.01 4.40
N ALA A 28 4.90 7.91 5.16
CA ALA A 28 5.97 7.48 6.05
C ALA A 28 7.26 7.11 5.31
N LEU A 29 7.14 6.42 4.17
CA LEU A 29 8.26 6.08 3.29
C LEU A 29 8.93 7.34 2.73
N ASN A 30 8.14 8.27 2.23
CA ASN A 30 8.62 9.55 1.70
C ASN A 30 9.40 10.33 2.76
N GLN A 31 8.90 10.37 3.99
CA GLN A 31 9.54 11.07 5.10
C GLN A 31 10.85 10.39 5.50
N LYS A 32 10.84 9.08 5.69
CA LYS A 32 12.02 8.31 6.15
C LYS A 32 13.19 8.41 5.17
N PHE A 33 12.91 8.26 3.88
CA PHE A 33 13.94 8.22 2.84
C PHE A 33 14.12 9.57 2.13
N LYS A 34 13.47 10.63 2.62
CA LYS A 34 13.57 12.00 2.07
C LYS A 34 13.37 12.04 0.56
N LEU A 35 12.33 11.35 0.10
CA LEU A 35 11.97 11.36 -1.31
C LEU A 35 11.55 12.77 -1.75
N SER A 36 11.44 13.01 -3.04
CA SER A 36 11.04 14.32 -3.59
C SER A 36 9.70 14.79 -3.03
N LYS A 37 9.40 16.07 -3.16
CA LYS A 37 8.05 16.58 -2.92
C LYS A 37 7.05 15.84 -3.79
N GLN A 38 5.86 15.59 -3.25
CA GLN A 38 4.74 15.03 -4.00
C GLN A 38 4.34 15.97 -5.14
N LYS A 39 4.23 15.41 -6.35
CA LYS A 39 3.81 16.14 -7.55
C LYS A 39 2.62 15.42 -8.19
N PRO A 40 1.55 16.16 -8.57
CA PRO A 40 0.47 15.56 -9.35
C PRO A 40 1.00 15.07 -10.70
N LYS A 41 0.96 13.75 -10.92
CA LYS A 41 1.34 13.11 -12.17
C LYS A 41 0.70 11.72 -12.26
N PHE A 42 0.35 11.26 -13.47
CA PHE A 42 -0.29 9.97 -13.70
C PHE A 42 -1.57 9.77 -12.87
N LYS A 43 -2.38 10.81 -12.71
CA LYS A 43 -3.60 10.80 -11.88
C LYS A 43 -3.34 10.40 -10.41
N GLY A 44 -2.17 10.72 -9.90
CA GLY A 44 -1.75 10.44 -8.54
C GLY A 44 -0.78 11.48 -7.99
N LEU A 45 -0.36 11.30 -6.76
CA LEU A 45 0.72 12.08 -6.14
C LEU A 45 2.00 11.25 -6.18
N LEU A 46 2.91 11.64 -7.07
CA LEU A 46 4.17 10.95 -7.34
C LEU A 46 5.31 11.57 -6.55
N THR A 47 6.14 10.71 -5.97
CA THR A 47 7.46 11.03 -5.43
C THR A 47 8.52 10.14 -6.05
N THR A 48 9.75 10.57 -6.04
CA THR A 48 10.90 9.80 -6.54
C THR A 48 12.13 10.06 -5.68
N GLY A 49 13.02 9.11 -5.66
CA GLY A 49 14.28 9.20 -4.93
C GLY A 49 14.99 7.85 -4.90
N ASN A 50 15.81 7.66 -3.88
CA ASN A 50 16.51 6.41 -3.65
C ASN A 50 16.14 5.85 -2.28
N VAL A 51 15.92 4.54 -2.24
CA VAL A 51 15.87 3.78 -1.00
C VAL A 51 17.09 2.86 -1.03
N GLU A 52 18.03 3.11 -0.13
CA GLU A 52 19.36 2.56 -0.23
C GLU A 52 19.97 2.91 -1.62
N ASP A 53 20.49 1.96 -2.34
CA ASP A 53 21.11 2.15 -3.66
C ASP A 53 20.13 2.01 -4.84
N LYS A 54 18.83 1.79 -4.57
CA LYS A 54 17.83 1.55 -5.60
C LYS A 54 16.99 2.77 -5.86
N LYS A 55 16.89 3.15 -7.15
CA LYS A 55 15.95 4.18 -7.57
C LYS A 55 14.51 3.69 -7.41
N VAL A 56 13.71 4.52 -6.74
CA VAL A 56 12.31 4.22 -6.46
C VAL A 56 11.39 5.35 -6.90
N TYR A 57 10.20 4.94 -7.29
CA TYR A 57 9.03 5.79 -7.42
C TYR A 57 8.04 5.39 -6.34
N ALA A 58 7.32 6.35 -5.77
CA ALA A 58 6.22 6.08 -4.85
C ALA A 58 5.02 6.91 -5.26
N ILE A 59 3.83 6.32 -5.27
CA ILE A 59 2.62 6.97 -5.74
C ILE A 59 1.41 6.68 -4.85
N LYS A 60 0.61 7.73 -4.65
CA LYS A 60 -0.75 7.63 -4.09
C LYS A 60 -1.74 7.90 -5.23
N PRO A 61 -2.45 6.90 -5.76
CA PRO A 61 -3.47 7.12 -6.80
C PRO A 61 -4.58 8.05 -6.29
N LEU A 62 -4.98 9.03 -7.10
CA LEU A 62 -6.08 9.95 -6.79
C LEU A 62 -7.36 9.63 -7.58
N THR A 63 -7.42 8.45 -8.15
CA THR A 63 -8.50 7.98 -9.05
C THR A 63 -9.67 7.34 -8.31
N PHE A 64 -9.71 7.44 -6.99
CA PHE A 64 -10.53 6.64 -6.08
C PHE A 64 -10.18 5.15 -6.12
N MET A 65 -10.54 4.42 -5.07
CA MET A 65 -10.13 3.03 -4.86
C MET A 65 -10.43 2.14 -6.06
N ASN A 66 -11.63 2.21 -6.60
CA ASN A 66 -12.09 1.36 -7.70
C ASN A 66 -11.33 1.57 -9.04
N ASN A 67 -10.60 2.66 -9.17
CA ASN A 67 -9.88 3.03 -10.39
C ASN A 67 -8.36 3.12 -10.18
N SER A 68 -7.85 2.56 -9.10
CA SER A 68 -6.41 2.64 -8.75
C SER A 68 -5.51 2.10 -9.85
N GLY A 69 -5.93 1.06 -10.57
CA GLY A 69 -5.15 0.44 -11.63
C GLY A 69 -4.86 1.36 -12.82
N ILE A 70 -5.73 2.35 -13.11
CA ILE A 70 -5.53 3.31 -14.19
C ILE A 70 -4.24 4.12 -13.96
N CYS A 71 -4.08 4.64 -12.76
CA CYS A 71 -2.91 5.41 -12.35
C CYS A 71 -1.62 4.59 -12.48
N ILE A 72 -1.65 3.37 -11.98
CA ILE A 72 -0.48 2.49 -11.97
C ILE A 72 -0.07 2.10 -13.38
N ARG A 73 -1.04 1.73 -14.22
CA ARG A 73 -0.78 1.39 -15.62
C ARG A 73 -0.09 2.53 -16.36
N GLU A 74 -0.62 3.74 -16.29
CA GLU A 74 -0.02 4.91 -16.95
C GLU A 74 1.43 5.13 -16.51
N LEU A 75 1.71 4.96 -15.21
CA LEU A 75 3.04 5.17 -14.66
C LEU A 75 4.03 4.09 -15.13
N ILE A 76 3.67 2.81 -15.02
CA ILE A 76 4.58 1.71 -15.40
C ILE A 76 4.85 1.69 -16.90
N GLU A 77 3.86 2.01 -17.74
CA GLU A 77 4.04 2.13 -19.19
C GLU A 77 5.02 3.28 -19.54
N TYR A 78 4.89 4.42 -18.87
CA TYR A 78 5.75 5.58 -19.10
C TYR A 78 7.21 5.34 -18.69
N PHE A 79 7.44 4.78 -17.51
CA PHE A 79 8.79 4.53 -17.00
C PHE A 79 9.36 3.16 -17.38
N LYS A 80 8.59 2.34 -18.08
CA LYS A 80 8.95 0.96 -18.47
C LYS A 80 9.34 0.12 -17.25
N ILE A 81 8.48 0.14 -16.24
CA ILE A 81 8.61 -0.65 -15.02
C ILE A 81 7.86 -1.97 -15.22
N ASP A 82 8.51 -3.10 -14.94
CA ASP A 82 7.85 -4.39 -14.99
C ASP A 82 6.88 -4.55 -13.81
N ALA A 83 5.76 -5.26 -14.01
CA ALA A 83 4.77 -5.48 -12.96
C ALA A 83 5.40 -6.15 -11.72
N GLU A 84 6.36 -7.03 -11.90
CA GLU A 84 7.09 -7.69 -10.82
C GLU A 84 7.89 -6.73 -9.91
N ASP A 85 8.16 -5.53 -10.37
CA ASP A 85 8.84 -4.47 -9.62
C ASP A 85 7.87 -3.50 -8.95
N VAL A 86 6.57 -3.80 -8.99
CA VAL A 86 5.52 -3.05 -8.28
C VAL A 86 5.24 -3.69 -6.92
N ILE A 87 5.18 -2.86 -5.88
CA ILE A 87 4.86 -3.25 -4.51
C ILE A 87 3.69 -2.38 -4.03
N VAL A 88 2.57 -3.01 -3.72
CA VAL A 88 1.32 -2.34 -3.32
C VAL A 88 1.07 -2.51 -1.83
N PHE A 89 0.89 -1.41 -1.11
CA PHE A 89 0.46 -1.38 0.29
C PHE A 89 -1.05 -1.18 0.35
N HIS A 90 -1.74 -2.07 1.05
CA HIS A 90 -3.20 -1.99 1.19
C HIS A 90 -3.72 -2.63 2.48
N ASP A 91 -4.92 -2.26 2.89
CA ASP A 91 -5.67 -2.87 3.98
C ASP A 91 -6.16 -4.27 3.62
N ASP A 92 -6.25 -5.15 4.59
CA ASP A 92 -6.74 -6.52 4.41
C ASP A 92 -7.65 -6.96 5.55
N LEU A 93 -8.90 -7.30 5.20
CA LEU A 93 -9.93 -7.77 6.12
C LEU A 93 -9.63 -9.16 6.70
N ASP A 94 -8.89 -9.99 5.96
CA ASP A 94 -8.64 -11.39 6.31
C ASP A 94 -7.41 -11.58 7.21
N ILE A 95 -6.75 -10.49 7.55
CA ILE A 95 -5.61 -10.46 8.47
C ILE A 95 -6.03 -9.70 9.73
N GLU A 96 -5.70 -10.29 10.89
CA GLU A 96 -5.93 -9.66 12.19
C GLU A 96 -5.27 -8.27 12.25
N PHE A 97 -5.95 -7.31 12.88
CA PHE A 97 -5.39 -5.98 13.10
C PHE A 97 -4.02 -6.07 13.79
N GLY A 98 -3.07 -5.33 13.28
CA GLY A 98 -1.70 -5.31 13.80
C GLY A 98 -0.76 -6.34 13.18
N LYS A 99 -1.25 -7.21 12.31
CA LYS A 99 -0.43 -8.16 11.55
C LYS A 99 -0.24 -7.72 10.10
N VAL A 100 0.89 -8.09 9.54
CA VAL A 100 1.28 -7.75 8.16
C VAL A 100 1.74 -9.00 7.44
N LYS A 101 1.30 -9.18 6.20
CA LYS A 101 1.78 -10.25 5.31
C LYS A 101 2.15 -9.70 3.95
N ALA A 102 3.35 -9.98 3.50
CA ALA A 102 3.76 -9.73 2.11
C ALA A 102 3.54 -10.98 1.27
N LYS A 103 3.06 -10.80 0.05
CA LYS A 103 2.75 -11.88 -0.89
C LYS A 103 2.99 -11.42 -2.32
N PHE A 104 3.49 -12.31 -3.16
CA PHE A 104 3.52 -12.13 -4.61
C PHE A 104 2.27 -12.73 -5.23
N ALA A 105 1.62 -12.00 -6.14
CA ALA A 105 0.41 -12.40 -6.83
C ALA A 105 -0.78 -12.77 -5.90
N GLY A 106 -1.75 -13.48 -6.40
CA GLY A 106 -2.87 -14.03 -5.64
C GLY A 106 -4.21 -13.35 -5.89
N SER A 107 -5.22 -13.72 -5.11
CA SER A 107 -6.57 -13.18 -5.19
C SER A 107 -6.66 -11.78 -4.59
N SER A 108 -7.59 -10.96 -5.11
CA SER A 108 -7.95 -9.66 -4.54
C SER A 108 -8.73 -9.78 -3.23
N ALA A 109 -9.32 -10.96 -2.96
CA ALA A 109 -10.23 -11.19 -1.83
C ALA A 109 -11.34 -10.12 -1.69
N GLY A 110 -11.81 -9.58 -2.82
CA GLY A 110 -12.84 -8.55 -2.86
C GLY A 110 -12.36 -7.12 -2.60
N HIS A 111 -11.07 -6.89 -2.47
CA HIS A 111 -10.52 -5.54 -2.32
C HIS A 111 -10.59 -4.80 -3.66
N ASN A 112 -11.41 -3.74 -3.73
CA ASN A 112 -11.71 -3.04 -4.99
C ASN A 112 -10.48 -2.42 -5.67
N GLY A 113 -9.54 -1.90 -4.88
CA GLY A 113 -8.29 -1.35 -5.41
C GLY A 113 -7.39 -2.41 -6.03
N ILE A 114 -7.28 -3.56 -5.39
CA ILE A 114 -6.51 -4.70 -5.91
C ILE A 114 -7.18 -5.26 -7.17
N GLU A 115 -8.51 -5.39 -7.19
CA GLU A 115 -9.24 -5.80 -8.41
C GLU A 115 -8.98 -4.86 -9.59
N SER A 116 -8.97 -3.55 -9.33
CA SER A 116 -8.64 -2.56 -10.34
C SER A 116 -7.22 -2.74 -10.87
N ILE A 117 -6.24 -2.94 -9.98
CA ILE A 117 -4.84 -3.17 -10.39
C ILE A 117 -4.73 -4.46 -11.22
N ASP A 118 -5.29 -5.56 -10.73
CA ASP A 118 -5.30 -6.85 -11.43
C ASP A 118 -5.84 -6.74 -12.87
N LYS A 119 -6.90 -5.95 -13.04
CA LYS A 119 -7.52 -5.70 -14.34
C LYS A 119 -6.59 -4.98 -15.33
N PHE A 120 -5.77 -4.04 -14.84
CA PHE A 120 -4.98 -3.16 -15.71
C PHE A 120 -3.55 -3.63 -15.93
N ILE A 121 -2.92 -4.31 -14.97
CA ILE A 121 -1.52 -4.73 -15.07
C ILE A 121 -1.28 -6.22 -14.82
N GLY A 122 -2.36 -7.01 -14.61
CA GLY A 122 -2.25 -8.42 -14.23
C GLY A 122 -1.96 -8.58 -12.73
N LYS A 123 -1.64 -9.81 -12.32
CA LYS A 123 -1.51 -10.17 -10.89
C LYS A 123 -0.05 -10.31 -10.42
N ASP A 124 0.91 -10.25 -11.32
CA ASP A 124 2.31 -10.57 -11.05
C ASP A 124 3.06 -9.38 -10.42
N TYR A 125 2.59 -8.95 -9.26
CA TYR A 125 3.21 -7.90 -8.42
C TYR A 125 3.16 -8.29 -6.94
N SER A 126 4.00 -7.63 -6.13
CA SER A 126 4.03 -7.86 -4.69
C SER A 126 3.00 -7.01 -3.95
N ARG A 127 2.41 -7.57 -2.90
CA ARG A 127 1.42 -6.93 -2.04
C ARG A 127 1.87 -6.98 -0.60
N VAL A 128 1.83 -5.85 0.08
CA VAL A 128 1.99 -5.76 1.53
C VAL A 128 0.60 -5.55 2.12
N ARG A 129 0.09 -6.59 2.73
CA ARG A 129 -1.26 -6.70 3.25
C ARG A 129 -1.25 -6.34 4.73
N ILE A 130 -1.85 -5.20 5.08
CA ILE A 130 -1.90 -4.69 6.45
C ILE A 130 -3.27 -5.05 7.04
N GLY A 131 -3.27 -5.90 8.07
CA GLY A 131 -4.48 -6.41 8.69
C GLY A 131 -5.30 -5.32 9.37
N ILE A 132 -6.59 -5.30 9.07
CA ILE A 132 -7.59 -4.44 9.74
C ILE A 132 -8.70 -5.26 10.41
N GLY A 133 -8.68 -6.60 10.24
CA GLY A 133 -9.72 -7.49 10.74
C GLY A 133 -11.05 -7.34 10.01
N ARG A 134 -11.94 -8.31 10.20
CA ARG A 134 -13.30 -8.27 9.64
C ARG A 134 -14.31 -7.74 10.64
N PRO A 135 -15.33 -6.98 10.19
CA PRO A 135 -16.50 -6.70 11.01
C PRO A 135 -17.32 -7.98 11.19
N LYS A 136 -18.30 -7.94 12.11
CA LYS A 136 -19.12 -9.12 12.47
C LYS A 136 -19.95 -9.65 11.31
N THR A 137 -20.39 -8.80 10.39
CA THR A 137 -21.24 -9.18 9.24
C THR A 137 -20.65 -8.68 7.92
N LYS A 138 -20.97 -9.37 6.82
CA LYS A 138 -20.56 -8.95 5.48
C LYS A 138 -21.18 -7.59 5.08
N ALA A 139 -22.38 -7.28 5.59
CA ALA A 139 -23.03 -6.01 5.31
C ALA A 139 -22.25 -4.80 5.86
N ASP A 140 -21.45 -5.02 6.91
CA ASP A 140 -20.70 -3.95 7.57
C ASP A 140 -19.31 -3.72 6.94
N VAL A 141 -18.90 -4.51 5.94
CA VAL A 141 -17.54 -4.42 5.36
C VAL A 141 -17.28 -3.04 4.76
N SER A 142 -18.20 -2.52 3.96
CA SER A 142 -18.04 -1.19 3.35
C SER A 142 -17.88 -0.09 4.40
N ASP A 143 -18.70 -0.13 5.43
CA ASP A 143 -18.63 0.83 6.52
C ASP A 143 -17.34 0.66 7.34
N HIS A 144 -16.92 -0.58 7.59
CA HIS A 144 -15.71 -0.87 8.34
C HIS A 144 -14.45 -0.29 7.68
N VAL A 145 -14.27 -0.49 6.38
CA VAL A 145 -13.08 0.02 5.65
C VAL A 145 -13.09 1.55 5.53
N LEU A 146 -14.26 2.16 5.52
CA LEU A 146 -14.42 3.61 5.44
C LEU A 146 -14.51 4.31 6.81
N LYS A 147 -14.48 3.55 7.91
CA LYS A 147 -14.35 4.10 9.26
C LYS A 147 -12.91 4.44 9.59
N ASP A 148 -12.75 5.49 10.38
CA ASP A 148 -11.46 5.87 10.92
C ASP A 148 -10.94 4.83 11.92
N PHE A 149 -9.63 4.72 12.01
CA PHE A 149 -8.99 4.06 13.14
C PHE A 149 -9.30 4.83 14.43
N ASP A 150 -9.56 4.12 15.51
CA ASP A 150 -9.63 4.75 16.83
C ASP A 150 -8.24 5.14 17.36
N ASP A 151 -8.18 5.84 18.49
CA ASP A 151 -6.91 6.37 19.04
C ASP A 151 -5.93 5.24 19.41
N ASP A 152 -6.41 4.14 19.97
CA ASP A 152 -5.56 2.98 20.32
C ASP A 152 -5.05 2.27 19.07
N GLU A 153 -5.90 2.11 18.08
CA GLU A 153 -5.52 1.58 16.76
C GLU A 153 -4.48 2.47 16.09
N MET A 154 -4.63 3.80 16.16
CA MET A 154 -3.66 4.74 15.59
C MET A 154 -2.28 4.61 16.22
N LEU A 155 -2.17 4.42 17.54
CA LEU A 155 -0.90 4.18 18.22
C LEU A 155 -0.24 2.87 17.77
N GLN A 156 -1.02 1.80 17.65
CA GLN A 156 -0.52 0.52 17.14
C GLN A 156 -0.10 0.64 15.66
N LEU A 157 -0.86 1.38 14.87
CA LEU A 157 -0.58 1.61 13.46
C LEU A 157 0.73 2.36 13.24
N GLU A 158 1.05 3.33 14.07
CA GLU A 158 2.33 4.03 14.05
C GLU A 158 3.50 3.07 14.25
N LYS A 159 3.39 2.17 15.23
CA LYS A 159 4.39 1.13 15.49
C LYS A 159 4.52 0.17 14.29
N ILE A 160 3.41 -0.30 13.74
CA ILE A 160 3.39 -1.19 12.57
C ILE A 160 4.04 -0.50 11.37
N THR A 161 3.68 0.74 11.10
CA THR A 161 4.26 1.55 10.03
C THR A 161 5.77 1.66 10.18
N ASN A 162 6.26 1.98 11.37
CA ASN A 162 7.69 2.05 11.64
C ASN A 162 8.39 0.70 11.42
N ASN A 163 7.78 -0.40 11.83
CA ASN A 163 8.32 -1.75 11.59
C ASN A 163 8.42 -2.07 10.10
N ILE A 164 7.40 -1.73 9.33
CA ILE A 164 7.39 -1.90 7.86
C ILE A 164 8.52 -1.08 7.24
N ILE A 165 8.60 0.20 7.54
CA ILE A 165 9.59 1.12 6.95
C ILE A 165 11.03 0.71 7.35
N ASN A 166 11.26 0.29 8.59
CA ASN A 166 12.57 -0.19 9.02
C ASN A 166 12.97 -1.56 8.42
N SER A 167 12.03 -2.25 7.80
CA SER A 167 12.26 -3.54 7.15
C SER A 167 12.19 -3.46 5.62
N ILE A 168 12.14 -2.24 5.07
CA ILE A 168 11.89 -2.03 3.64
C ILE A 168 12.95 -2.66 2.73
N SER A 169 14.21 -2.73 3.17
CA SER A 169 15.29 -3.39 2.44
C SER A 169 15.01 -4.86 2.18
N ILE A 170 14.42 -5.56 3.16
CA ILE A 170 14.04 -6.97 3.02
C ILE A 170 12.97 -7.12 1.93
N LEU A 171 12.03 -6.17 1.90
CA LEU A 171 10.97 -6.14 0.90
C LEU A 171 11.51 -5.84 -0.51
N ILE A 172 12.44 -4.89 -0.62
CA ILE A 172 13.15 -4.54 -1.86
C ILE A 172 13.92 -5.74 -2.42
N ASP A 173 14.49 -6.56 -1.56
CA ASP A 173 15.19 -7.80 -1.93
C ASP A 173 14.23 -8.94 -2.29
N LYS A 174 12.93 -8.69 -2.31
CA LYS A 174 11.87 -9.67 -2.62
C LYS A 174 11.83 -10.88 -1.65
N LYS A 175 12.36 -10.72 -0.43
CA LYS A 175 12.32 -11.74 0.63
C LYS A 175 11.03 -11.62 1.45
N LEU A 176 9.90 -11.93 0.82
CA LEU A 176 8.55 -11.60 1.33
C LEU A 176 8.22 -12.30 2.65
N ASP A 177 8.58 -13.58 2.80
CA ASP A 177 8.33 -14.33 4.02
C ASP A 177 9.18 -13.81 5.19
N LEU A 178 10.44 -13.51 4.92
CA LEU A 178 11.34 -12.90 5.92
C LEU A 178 10.83 -11.50 6.32
N PHE A 179 10.37 -10.70 5.37
CA PHE A 179 9.76 -9.40 5.65
C PHE A 179 8.56 -9.55 6.59
N SER A 180 7.64 -10.44 6.28
CA SER A 180 6.43 -10.67 7.08
C SER A 180 6.78 -11.10 8.52
N SER A 181 7.69 -12.06 8.68
CA SER A 181 8.12 -12.51 10.01
C SER A 181 8.86 -11.43 10.79
N THR A 182 9.72 -10.65 10.12
CA THR A 182 10.50 -9.58 10.76
C THR A 182 9.57 -8.46 11.25
N VAL A 183 8.60 -8.02 10.44
CA VAL A 183 7.66 -6.96 10.81
C VAL A 183 6.78 -7.39 11.99
N ASN A 184 6.30 -8.63 12.00
CA ASN A 184 5.39 -9.13 13.03
C ASN A 184 6.06 -9.46 14.36
N ASN A 185 7.37 -9.64 14.40
CA ASN A 185 8.14 -10.05 15.57
C ASN A 185 8.87 -8.87 16.27
N LYS A 186 8.58 -7.63 15.90
CA LYS A 186 9.18 -6.41 16.49
C LYS A 186 8.31 -5.78 17.54
#